data_bbb7eb51355cee2189b9729fcd2e2bdf
#
_entry.id   bbb7eb51355cee2189b9729fcd2e2bdf
#
_cell.length_a   1.000
_cell.length_b   1.000
_cell.length_c   1.000
_cell.angle_alpha   90.00
_cell.angle_beta   90.00
_cell.angle_gamma   90.00
#
_symmetry.space_group_name_H-M   'P 1'
#
loop_
_entity.id
_entity.type
_entity.pdbx_description
1 polymer ?
#
loop_
_entity_poly.entity_id
_entity_poly.type
_entity_poly.pdbx_seq_one_letter_code
_entity_poly.pdbx_strand_id
1 'polypeptide(L)'
;MSVTTLDGRARLKDAERFASAILPRVSRTFAISIRWLPGHLGRAVLAAYLLCRIADTIEDDGTADATTKSRLLDRLLGCFVSAADADAYDALAADVGGDPAHVELLRNTSRVFVLLRSLPVASQGHVRRWVTEMIVGMKKFVQLYPRGIRIETLAEYKEYCYYVAGTVGHLLTDLWHEHRPRTIGRARYEALRAKCREFGEALQTVNILKDIAWDAEHENAIYIPGQALRAQGSSHELLLSAAYQRANHAVIADFIALASRDLDEALEYTLTIPRRALAIRVFCILPLLFAHATLRDLMASRAMLRSGGRVKISRAEVQALLLMGPLLMCSNAGLRWLVAKVQTKPFTLGAEVLAAQPG
;
A
#
# COMPACT_ATOMS: atom_id res chain seq x y z
N MET A 1 37.68 15.99 11.97
CA MET A 1 36.30 15.45 11.83
C MET A 1 35.73 15.40 13.23
N SER A 2 34.66 16.16 13.49
CA SER A 2 34.07 16.30 14.84
C SER A 2 33.37 14.99 15.25
N VAL A 3 33.38 14.66 16.55
CA VAL A 3 32.70 13.50 17.18
C VAL A 3 31.21 13.45 16.77
N THR A 4 30.55 14.59 16.64
CA THR A 4 29.15 14.72 16.22
C THR A 4 28.88 14.17 14.82
N THR A 5 29.86 14.20 13.90
CA THR A 5 29.70 13.67 12.51
C THR A 5 29.90 12.15 12.45
N LEU A 6 30.68 11.57 13.37
CA LEU A 6 30.87 10.11 13.46
C LEU A 6 29.62 9.43 14.04
N ASP A 7 29.03 10.01 15.08
CA ASP A 7 27.79 9.53 15.70
C ASP A 7 26.60 9.60 14.72
N GLY A 8 26.45 10.70 13.98
CA GLY A 8 25.41 10.85 12.96
C GLY A 8 25.50 9.79 11.83
N ARG A 9 26.73 9.44 11.40
CA ARG A 9 26.96 8.38 10.41
C ARG A 9 26.61 6.99 10.95
N ALA A 10 26.95 6.73 12.22
CA ALA A 10 26.63 5.47 12.86
C ALA A 10 25.11 5.29 13.02
N ARG A 11 24.40 6.33 13.48
CA ARG A 11 22.92 6.36 13.56
C ARG A 11 22.26 6.12 12.20
N LEU A 12 22.72 6.78 11.13
CA LEU A 12 22.20 6.56 9.79
C LEU A 12 22.41 5.13 9.31
N LYS A 13 23.62 4.57 9.48
CA LYS A 13 23.92 3.19 9.09
C LYS A 13 23.05 2.17 9.85
N ASP A 14 22.78 2.43 11.12
CA ASP A 14 21.87 1.61 11.93
C ASP A 14 20.42 1.72 11.41
N ALA A 15 19.94 2.92 11.13
CA ALA A 15 18.61 3.17 10.57
C ALA A 15 18.42 2.49 9.19
N GLU A 16 19.41 2.57 8.29
CA GLU A 16 19.37 1.89 6.99
C GLU A 16 19.33 0.36 7.13
N ARG A 17 20.12 -0.19 8.06
CA ARG A 17 20.11 -1.63 8.35
C ARG A 17 18.78 -2.08 8.91
N PHE A 18 18.23 -1.38 9.88
CA PHE A 18 16.93 -1.65 10.45
C PHE A 18 15.82 -1.59 9.38
N ALA A 19 15.74 -0.50 8.61
CA ALA A 19 14.73 -0.31 7.58
C ALA A 19 14.76 -1.42 6.52
N SER A 20 15.95 -1.85 6.11
CA SER A 20 16.13 -2.94 5.15
C SER A 20 15.74 -4.31 5.72
N ALA A 21 15.98 -4.55 7.01
CA ALA A 21 15.64 -5.79 7.68
C ALA A 21 14.14 -5.92 8.00
N ILE A 22 13.50 -4.82 8.42
CA ILE A 22 12.08 -4.84 8.79
C ILE A 22 11.15 -4.89 7.56
N LEU A 23 11.53 -4.28 6.43
CA LEU A 23 10.70 -4.17 5.23
C LEU A 23 10.08 -5.51 4.78
N PRO A 24 10.83 -6.61 4.58
CA PRO A 24 10.25 -7.90 4.14
C PRO A 24 9.34 -8.55 5.18
N ARG A 25 9.40 -8.13 6.44
CA ARG A 25 8.57 -8.63 7.52
C ARG A 25 7.23 -7.89 7.60
N VAL A 26 7.20 -6.60 7.21
CA VAL A 26 5.98 -5.77 7.19
C VAL A 26 5.35 -5.67 5.80
N SER A 27 6.05 -6.13 4.74
CA SER A 27 5.49 -6.22 3.39
C SER A 27 6.24 -7.21 2.52
N ARG A 28 5.57 -8.24 2.07
CA ARG A 28 6.15 -9.21 1.13
C ARG A 28 6.20 -8.64 -0.30
N THR A 29 5.13 -8.01 -0.75
CA THR A 29 5.00 -7.51 -2.13
C THR A 29 5.85 -6.27 -2.37
N PHE A 30 5.68 -5.24 -1.55
CA PHE A 30 6.40 -3.98 -1.74
C PHE A 30 7.90 -4.10 -1.42
N ALA A 31 8.31 -5.03 -0.54
CA ALA A 31 9.73 -5.29 -0.31
C ALA A 31 10.46 -5.67 -1.60
N ILE A 32 9.84 -6.49 -2.44
CA ILE A 32 10.41 -6.88 -3.73
C ILE A 32 10.47 -5.67 -4.66
N SER A 33 9.36 -4.94 -4.81
CA SER A 33 9.27 -3.79 -5.72
C SER A 33 10.23 -2.65 -5.33
N ILE A 34 10.35 -2.33 -4.04
CA ILE A 34 11.24 -1.27 -3.53
C ILE A 34 12.72 -1.60 -3.81
N ARG A 35 13.13 -2.88 -3.72
CA ARG A 35 14.52 -3.30 -4.00
C ARG A 35 14.99 -3.01 -5.43
N TRP A 36 14.07 -2.86 -6.38
CA TRP A 36 14.41 -2.48 -7.76
C TRP A 36 14.79 -1.00 -7.89
N LEU A 37 14.38 -0.16 -6.94
CA LEU A 37 14.61 1.27 -7.01
C LEU A 37 16.04 1.62 -6.59
N PRO A 38 16.81 2.38 -7.41
CA PRO A 38 18.20 2.65 -7.13
C PRO A 38 18.41 3.83 -6.15
N GLY A 39 19.47 3.78 -5.37
CA GLY A 39 20.05 4.89 -4.65
C GLY A 39 19.08 5.67 -3.76
N HIS A 40 19.06 7.01 -3.90
CA HIS A 40 18.21 7.89 -3.10
C HIS A 40 16.71 7.64 -3.34
N LEU A 41 16.31 7.27 -4.56
CA LEU A 41 14.92 6.96 -4.88
C LEU A 41 14.43 5.77 -4.06
N GLY A 42 15.20 4.67 -4.03
CA GLY A 42 14.86 3.50 -3.24
C GLY A 42 14.75 3.81 -1.75
N ARG A 43 15.67 4.63 -1.21
CA ARG A 43 15.62 5.06 0.19
C ARG A 43 14.42 5.96 0.49
N ALA A 44 14.06 6.87 -0.44
CA ALA A 44 12.90 7.75 -0.26
C ALA A 44 11.59 6.94 -0.23
N VAL A 45 11.42 6.00 -1.16
CA VAL A 45 10.25 5.13 -1.20
C VAL A 45 10.21 4.18 0.00
N LEU A 46 11.37 3.66 0.45
CA LEU A 46 11.48 2.85 1.66
C LEU A 46 11.04 3.61 2.91
N ALA A 47 11.58 4.82 3.12
CA ALA A 47 11.21 5.66 4.26
C ALA A 47 9.71 6.01 4.24
N ALA A 48 9.19 6.40 3.08
CA ALA A 48 7.77 6.71 2.90
C ALA A 48 6.88 5.49 3.20
N TYR A 49 7.22 4.32 2.64
CA TYR A 49 6.49 3.08 2.89
C TYR A 49 6.43 2.73 4.38
N LEU A 50 7.58 2.81 5.09
CA LEU A 50 7.63 2.49 6.51
C LEU A 50 6.83 3.49 7.35
N LEU A 51 6.83 4.80 7.00
CA LEU A 51 6.00 5.81 7.67
C LEU A 51 4.51 5.58 7.44
N CYS A 52 4.09 5.24 6.22
CA CYS A 52 2.72 4.83 5.94
C CYS A 52 2.33 3.61 6.78
N ARG A 53 3.19 2.58 6.82
CA ARG A 53 2.93 1.36 7.61
C ARG A 53 2.86 1.63 9.12
N ILE A 54 3.62 2.60 9.64
CA ILE A 54 3.50 3.05 11.03
C ILE A 54 2.12 3.65 11.29
N ALA A 55 1.63 4.51 10.38
CA ALA A 55 0.31 5.10 10.50
C ALA A 55 -0.81 4.04 10.40
N ASP A 56 -0.72 3.11 9.43
CA ASP A 56 -1.64 1.97 9.30
C ASP A 56 -1.68 1.14 10.60
N THR A 57 -0.51 0.83 11.19
CA THR A 57 -0.43 0.03 12.43
C THR A 57 -1.18 0.69 13.60
N ILE A 58 -1.21 2.01 13.66
CA ILE A 58 -1.98 2.75 14.67
C ILE A 58 -3.48 2.69 14.36
N GLU A 59 -3.86 2.89 13.08
CA GLU A 59 -5.24 2.85 12.64
C GLU A 59 -5.86 1.47 12.86
N ASP A 60 -5.13 0.41 12.51
CA ASP A 60 -5.56 -0.99 12.52
C ASP A 60 -5.55 -1.64 13.92
N ASP A 61 -5.02 -0.97 14.95
CA ASP A 61 -5.02 -1.52 16.32
C ASP A 61 -6.44 -1.73 16.81
N GLY A 62 -6.90 -2.98 16.84
CA GLY A 62 -8.24 -3.37 17.28
C GLY A 62 -8.50 -3.15 18.79
N THR A 63 -7.46 -2.87 19.58
CA THR A 63 -7.53 -2.75 21.06
C THR A 63 -7.52 -1.30 21.53
N ALA A 64 -6.86 -0.38 20.83
CA ALA A 64 -6.76 1.02 21.18
C ALA A 64 -8.06 1.79 20.85
N ASP A 65 -8.48 2.67 21.73
CA ASP A 65 -9.61 3.57 21.49
C ASP A 65 -9.26 4.68 20.51
N ALA A 66 -10.28 5.32 19.95
CA ALA A 66 -10.13 6.39 18.96
C ALA A 66 -9.33 7.60 19.49
N THR A 67 -9.40 7.89 20.80
CA THR A 67 -8.66 8.98 21.44
C THR A 67 -7.17 8.67 21.46
N THR A 68 -6.81 7.46 21.82
CA THR A 68 -5.43 6.98 21.85
C THR A 68 -4.84 6.93 20.42
N LYS A 69 -5.58 6.36 19.45
CA LYS A 69 -5.17 6.36 18.02
C LYS A 69 -4.95 7.78 17.51
N SER A 70 -5.91 8.69 17.73
CA SER A 70 -5.81 10.10 17.31
C SER A 70 -4.60 10.79 17.93
N ARG A 71 -4.35 10.58 19.22
CA ARG A 71 -3.18 11.12 19.93
C ARG A 71 -1.86 10.60 19.33
N LEU A 72 -1.76 9.32 19.05
CA LEU A 72 -0.55 8.72 18.43
C LEU A 72 -0.32 9.26 17.02
N LEU A 73 -1.37 9.39 16.21
CA LEU A 73 -1.31 9.99 14.88
C LEU A 73 -0.87 11.46 14.94
N ASP A 74 -1.39 12.27 15.92
CA ASP A 74 -0.94 13.65 16.12
C ASP A 74 0.54 13.73 16.53
N ARG A 75 1.00 12.82 17.38
CA ARG A 75 2.41 12.74 17.77
C ARG A 75 3.30 12.34 16.59
N LEU A 76 2.82 11.43 15.72
CA LEU A 76 3.52 11.06 14.50
C LEU A 76 3.67 12.27 13.55
N LEU A 77 2.64 13.12 13.42
CA LEU A 77 2.72 14.38 12.68
C LEU A 77 3.78 15.32 13.27
N GLY A 78 3.89 15.41 14.59
CA GLY A 78 4.93 16.19 15.29
C GLY A 78 6.35 15.76 14.91
N CYS A 79 6.58 14.47 14.66
CA CYS A 79 7.89 13.94 14.28
C CYS A 79 8.43 14.49 12.94
N PHE A 80 7.55 14.97 12.05
CA PHE A 80 7.97 15.65 10.81
C PHE A 80 8.52 17.05 11.05
N VAL A 81 8.20 17.63 12.19
CA VAL A 81 8.61 19.01 12.55
C VAL A 81 9.83 18.97 13.48
N SER A 82 9.80 18.09 14.48
CA SER A 82 10.79 18.03 15.56
C SER A 82 11.58 16.72 15.56
N ALA A 83 12.90 16.79 15.66
CA ALA A 83 13.75 15.61 15.85
C ALA A 83 13.57 15.01 17.24
N ALA A 84 13.40 15.86 18.26
CA ALA A 84 13.16 15.42 19.62
C ALA A 84 11.85 14.66 19.78
N ASP A 85 10.78 15.08 19.07
CA ASP A 85 9.51 14.35 19.05
C ASP A 85 9.67 12.96 18.42
N ALA A 86 10.47 12.83 17.34
CA ALA A 86 10.74 11.54 16.74
C ALA A 86 11.56 10.62 17.67
N ASP A 87 12.55 11.15 18.38
CA ASP A 87 13.34 10.37 19.33
C ASP A 87 12.50 9.93 20.56
N ALA A 88 11.49 10.71 20.94
CA ALA A 88 10.58 10.38 22.04
C ALA A 88 9.41 9.46 21.64
N TYR A 89 9.13 9.34 20.35
CA TYR A 89 7.94 8.64 19.84
C TYR A 89 7.92 7.14 20.17
N ASP A 90 9.07 6.50 20.12
CA ASP A 90 9.21 5.05 20.33
C ASP A 90 8.66 4.61 21.70
N ALA A 91 8.85 5.44 22.73
CA ALA A 91 8.31 5.20 24.07
C ALA A 91 6.79 5.40 24.17
N LEU A 92 6.23 6.33 23.38
CA LEU A 92 4.79 6.60 23.35
C LEU A 92 3.97 5.47 22.72
N ALA A 93 4.60 4.69 21.85
CA ALA A 93 3.99 3.59 21.12
C ALA A 93 4.17 2.22 21.80
N ALA A 94 4.63 2.18 23.05
CA ALA A 94 4.96 0.95 23.75
C ALA A 94 3.74 0.00 23.94
N ASP A 95 2.54 0.56 24.12
CA ASP A 95 1.32 -0.18 24.45
C ASP A 95 0.48 -0.57 23.21
N VAL A 96 0.93 -0.21 21.98
CA VAL A 96 0.21 -0.59 20.76
C VAL A 96 0.36 -2.08 20.51
N GLY A 97 -0.78 -2.74 20.24
CA GLY A 97 -0.88 -4.16 19.93
C GLY A 97 -0.85 -4.44 18.41
N GLY A 98 -0.94 -5.73 18.06
CA GLY A 98 -1.02 -6.16 16.66
C GLY A 98 0.07 -7.13 16.23
N ASP A 99 0.32 -7.21 14.91
CA ASP A 99 1.38 -8.06 14.35
C ASP A 99 2.76 -7.67 14.92
N PRO A 100 3.55 -8.65 15.42
CA PRO A 100 4.83 -8.34 16.07
C PRO A 100 5.82 -7.54 15.21
N ALA A 101 5.84 -7.75 13.89
CA ALA A 101 6.72 -7.01 13.00
C ALA A 101 6.26 -5.56 12.80
N HIS A 102 4.95 -5.34 12.73
CA HIS A 102 4.36 -4.01 12.66
C HIS A 102 4.59 -3.22 13.96
N VAL A 103 4.40 -3.85 15.10
CA VAL A 103 4.69 -3.26 16.42
C VAL A 103 6.18 -2.95 16.58
N GLU A 104 7.07 -3.85 16.12
CA GLU A 104 8.51 -3.59 16.11
C GLU A 104 8.87 -2.36 15.27
N LEU A 105 8.26 -2.23 14.07
CA LEU A 105 8.45 -1.05 13.23
C LEU A 105 7.99 0.22 13.95
N LEU A 106 6.79 0.20 14.53
CA LEU A 106 6.21 1.33 15.25
C LEU A 106 7.10 1.79 16.43
N ARG A 107 7.63 0.83 17.20
CA ARG A 107 8.55 1.11 18.33
C ARG A 107 9.96 1.52 17.91
N ASN A 108 10.22 1.63 16.63
CA ASN A 108 11.48 2.11 16.04
C ASN A 108 11.23 3.25 15.03
N THR A 109 10.17 4.02 15.23
CA THR A 109 9.80 5.18 14.39
C THR A 109 10.93 6.19 14.30
N SER A 110 11.67 6.43 15.38
CA SER A 110 12.83 7.32 15.42
C SER A 110 13.88 6.97 14.34
N ARG A 111 14.15 5.68 14.11
CA ARG A 111 15.09 5.22 13.08
C ARG A 111 14.58 5.53 11.68
N VAL A 112 13.28 5.41 11.43
CA VAL A 112 12.68 5.74 10.13
C VAL A 112 12.80 7.26 9.86
N PHE A 113 12.64 8.10 10.88
CA PHE A 113 12.87 9.54 10.76
C PHE A 113 14.34 9.90 10.56
N VAL A 114 15.31 9.16 11.14
CA VAL A 114 16.74 9.32 10.82
C VAL A 114 16.97 9.05 9.33
N LEU A 115 16.37 7.98 8.79
CA LEU A 115 16.46 7.67 7.36
C LEU A 115 15.83 8.78 6.51
N LEU A 116 14.62 9.25 6.84
CA LEU A 116 13.95 10.34 6.14
C LEU A 116 14.81 11.61 6.10
N ARG A 117 15.38 12.03 7.24
CA ARG A 117 16.21 13.24 7.34
C ARG A 117 17.54 13.15 6.59
N SER A 118 17.99 11.93 6.22
CA SER A 118 19.16 11.73 5.39
C SER A 118 18.93 11.93 3.90
N LEU A 119 17.67 12.04 3.47
CA LEU A 119 17.29 12.21 2.07
C LEU A 119 17.52 13.66 1.60
N PRO A 120 17.58 13.90 0.27
CA PRO A 120 17.53 15.25 -0.29
C PRO A 120 16.30 16.02 0.22
N VAL A 121 16.45 17.34 0.41
CA VAL A 121 15.39 18.19 0.98
C VAL A 121 14.09 18.12 0.17
N ALA A 122 14.17 18.04 -1.17
CA ALA A 122 13.00 17.89 -2.02
C ALA A 122 12.27 16.56 -1.74
N SER A 123 12.99 15.43 -1.66
CA SER A 123 12.40 14.13 -1.32
C SER A 123 11.78 14.15 0.08
N GLN A 124 12.44 14.77 1.08
CA GLN A 124 11.83 14.95 2.42
C GLN A 124 10.52 15.73 2.33
N GLY A 125 10.48 16.80 1.51
CA GLY A 125 9.29 17.62 1.29
C GLY A 125 8.13 16.82 0.69
N HIS A 126 8.38 15.99 -0.31
CA HIS A 126 7.36 15.12 -0.92
C HIS A 126 6.83 14.08 0.08
N VAL A 127 7.72 13.38 0.78
CA VAL A 127 7.33 12.39 1.80
C VAL A 127 6.52 13.05 2.91
N ARG A 128 7.01 14.17 3.46
CA ARG A 128 6.29 14.92 4.51
C ARG A 128 4.89 15.31 4.06
N ARG A 129 4.75 15.91 2.86
CA ARG A 129 3.47 16.39 2.34
C ARG A 129 2.43 15.27 2.31
N TRP A 130 2.74 14.19 1.61
CA TRP A 130 1.76 13.17 1.30
C TRP A 130 1.50 12.21 2.45
N VAL A 131 2.51 11.88 3.25
CA VAL A 131 2.32 11.08 4.47
C VAL A 131 1.55 11.87 5.53
N THR A 132 1.78 13.19 5.66
CA THR A 132 0.97 14.05 6.52
C THR A 132 -0.50 14.05 6.09
N GLU A 133 -0.78 14.18 4.79
CA GLU A 133 -2.14 14.14 4.26
C GLU A 133 -2.82 12.79 4.51
N MET A 134 -2.11 11.69 4.34
CA MET A 134 -2.56 10.34 4.68
C MET A 134 -2.93 10.23 6.18
N ILE A 135 -2.03 10.65 7.08
CA ILE A 135 -2.25 10.58 8.53
C ILE A 135 -3.46 11.43 8.96
N VAL A 136 -3.62 12.63 8.39
CA VAL A 136 -4.77 13.51 8.67
C VAL A 136 -6.07 12.84 8.24
N GLY A 137 -6.08 12.18 7.08
CA GLY A 137 -7.23 11.42 6.59
C GLY A 137 -7.55 10.22 7.48
N MET A 138 -6.57 9.41 7.84
CA MET A 138 -6.74 8.28 8.77
C MET A 138 -7.32 8.75 10.12
N LYS A 139 -6.75 9.82 10.68
CA LYS A 139 -7.28 10.42 11.92
C LYS A 139 -8.74 10.85 11.79
N LYS A 140 -9.13 11.46 10.66
CA LYS A 140 -10.52 11.82 10.36
C LYS A 140 -11.44 10.59 10.49
N PHE A 141 -11.07 9.48 9.85
CA PHE A 141 -11.89 8.25 9.87
C PHE A 141 -11.91 7.57 11.25
N VAL A 142 -10.79 7.56 11.97
CA VAL A 142 -10.73 7.10 13.36
C VAL A 142 -11.68 7.89 14.26
N GLN A 143 -11.76 9.22 14.09
CA GLN A 143 -12.66 10.09 14.86
C GLN A 143 -14.12 9.96 14.42
N LEU A 144 -14.37 9.80 13.13
CA LEU A 144 -15.71 9.61 12.59
C LEU A 144 -16.34 8.28 13.06
N TYR A 145 -15.50 7.24 13.21
CA TYR A 145 -15.91 5.90 13.59
C TYR A 145 -15.21 5.41 14.87
N PRO A 146 -15.51 6.02 16.05
CA PRO A 146 -14.78 5.74 17.28
C PRO A 146 -14.96 4.31 17.82
N ARG A 147 -15.91 3.56 17.28
CA ARG A 147 -16.17 2.15 17.62
C ARG A 147 -15.76 1.15 16.54
N GLY A 148 -14.92 1.58 15.61
CA GLY A 148 -14.47 0.80 14.46
C GLY A 148 -15.09 1.31 13.14
N ILE A 149 -14.28 1.32 12.08
CA ILE A 149 -14.64 1.88 10.78
C ILE A 149 -15.86 1.18 10.19
N ARG A 150 -16.85 1.95 9.78
CA ARG A 150 -18.11 1.50 9.16
C ARG A 150 -18.50 2.46 8.04
N ILE A 151 -17.80 2.37 6.91
CA ILE A 151 -18.05 3.25 5.75
C ILE A 151 -19.51 3.21 5.35
N GLU A 152 -20.13 4.37 5.21
CA GLU A 152 -21.55 4.47 4.95
C GLU A 152 -21.90 4.67 3.46
N THR A 153 -21.15 5.48 2.75
CA THR A 153 -21.44 5.82 1.35
C THR A 153 -20.27 5.51 0.41
N LEU A 154 -20.55 5.42 -0.89
CA LEU A 154 -19.52 5.28 -1.91
C LEU A 154 -18.56 6.50 -1.96
N ALA A 155 -19.08 7.70 -1.67
CA ALA A 155 -18.26 8.91 -1.61
C ALA A 155 -17.24 8.83 -0.47
N GLU A 156 -17.67 8.39 0.70
CA GLU A 156 -16.83 8.14 1.86
C GLU A 156 -15.78 7.03 1.62
N TYR A 157 -16.19 5.94 0.94
CA TYR A 157 -15.28 4.88 0.50
C TYR A 157 -14.15 5.43 -0.38
N LYS A 158 -14.50 6.22 -1.39
CA LYS A 158 -13.51 6.86 -2.28
C LYS A 158 -12.61 7.85 -1.55
N GLU A 159 -13.18 8.60 -0.60
CA GLU A 159 -12.40 9.52 0.23
C GLU A 159 -11.40 8.75 1.11
N TYR A 160 -11.82 7.66 1.73
CA TYR A 160 -10.94 6.79 2.51
C TYR A 160 -9.80 6.24 1.63
N CYS A 161 -10.14 5.62 0.49
CA CYS A 161 -9.13 5.09 -0.45
C CYS A 161 -8.17 6.17 -0.95
N TYR A 162 -8.65 7.40 -1.15
CA TYR A 162 -7.78 8.53 -1.49
C TYR A 162 -6.75 8.79 -0.40
N TYR A 163 -7.18 8.89 0.87
CA TYR A 163 -6.23 9.18 1.95
C TYR A 163 -5.21 8.07 2.13
N VAL A 164 -5.62 6.81 2.20
CA VAL A 164 -4.72 5.69 2.53
C VAL A 164 -3.88 5.21 1.34
N ALA A 165 -4.25 5.53 0.09
CA ALA A 165 -3.56 5.02 -1.09
C ALA A 165 -3.44 6.02 -2.24
N GLY A 166 -4.43 6.86 -2.52
CA GLY A 166 -4.33 7.92 -3.53
C GLY A 166 -3.18 8.88 -3.24
N THR A 167 -2.98 9.28 -1.98
CA THR A 167 -1.84 10.07 -1.51
C THR A 167 -0.49 9.42 -1.84
N VAL A 168 -0.40 8.09 -1.74
CA VAL A 168 0.80 7.32 -2.12
C VAL A 168 1.04 7.40 -3.62
N GLY A 169 0.00 7.32 -4.45
CA GLY A 169 0.11 7.53 -5.90
C GLY A 169 0.70 8.90 -6.25
N HIS A 170 0.25 9.95 -5.57
CA HIS A 170 0.81 11.29 -5.70
C HIS A 170 2.27 11.37 -5.26
N LEU A 171 2.59 10.83 -4.09
CA LEU A 171 3.95 10.77 -3.55
C LEU A 171 4.92 10.12 -4.52
N LEU A 172 4.58 8.94 -5.02
CA LEU A 172 5.41 8.20 -5.96
C LEU A 172 5.65 9.01 -7.23
N THR A 173 4.62 9.64 -7.78
CA THR A 173 4.72 10.46 -9.00
C THR A 173 5.64 11.66 -8.81
N ASP A 174 5.56 12.34 -7.66
CA ASP A 174 6.45 13.45 -7.33
C ASP A 174 7.91 12.96 -7.22
N LEU A 175 8.15 11.83 -6.55
CA LEU A 175 9.48 11.23 -6.44
C LEU A 175 10.02 10.74 -7.79
N TRP A 176 9.17 10.21 -8.71
CA TRP A 176 9.61 9.84 -10.06
C TRP A 176 10.12 11.03 -10.84
N HIS A 177 9.39 12.14 -10.79
CA HIS A 177 9.78 13.38 -11.49
C HIS A 177 11.05 13.97 -10.88
N GLU A 178 11.15 14.08 -9.56
CA GLU A 178 12.33 14.60 -8.86
C GLU A 178 13.61 13.83 -9.24
N HIS A 179 13.56 12.50 -9.19
CA HIS A 179 14.74 11.67 -9.42
C HIS A 179 15.09 11.47 -10.90
N ARG A 180 14.15 11.67 -11.81
CA ARG A 180 14.34 11.48 -13.27
C ARG A 180 13.80 12.62 -14.10
N PRO A 181 14.14 13.90 -13.81
CA PRO A 181 13.52 15.05 -14.45
C PRO A 181 13.79 15.10 -15.97
N ARG A 182 14.92 14.55 -16.45
CA ARG A 182 15.21 14.44 -17.89
C ARG A 182 14.39 13.34 -18.59
N THR A 183 13.98 12.31 -17.88
CA THR A 183 13.23 11.17 -18.42
C THR A 183 11.73 11.36 -18.22
N ILE A 184 11.33 11.88 -17.06
CA ILE A 184 9.96 12.24 -16.69
C ILE A 184 9.90 13.77 -16.63
N GLY A 185 9.97 14.42 -17.79
CA GLY A 185 9.83 15.88 -17.90
C GLY A 185 8.41 16.34 -17.60
N ARG A 186 8.19 17.68 -17.57
CA ARG A 186 6.95 18.31 -17.11
C ARG A 186 5.68 17.73 -17.73
N ALA A 187 5.61 17.65 -19.05
CA ALA A 187 4.41 17.14 -19.74
C ALA A 187 4.07 15.70 -19.34
N ARG A 188 5.09 14.86 -19.13
CA ARG A 188 4.92 13.47 -18.70
C ARG A 188 4.54 13.37 -17.21
N TYR A 189 5.11 14.24 -16.40
CA TYR A 189 4.72 14.37 -15.00
C TYR A 189 3.24 14.76 -14.86
N GLU A 190 2.77 15.74 -15.63
CA GLU A 190 1.37 16.15 -15.66
C GLU A 190 0.44 15.00 -16.10
N ALA A 191 0.83 14.24 -17.12
CA ALA A 191 0.09 13.06 -17.57
C ALA A 191 0.03 11.95 -16.50
N LEU A 192 1.12 11.73 -15.75
CA LEU A 192 1.15 10.81 -14.63
C LEU A 192 0.31 11.32 -13.45
N ARG A 193 0.39 12.62 -13.16
CA ARG A 193 -0.40 13.26 -12.09
C ARG A 193 -1.90 13.14 -12.29
N ALA A 194 -2.35 13.12 -13.53
CA ALA A 194 -3.76 12.94 -13.89
C ALA A 194 -4.31 11.53 -13.56
N LYS A 195 -3.44 10.53 -13.33
CA LYS A 195 -3.81 9.12 -13.13
C LYS A 195 -3.19 8.49 -11.87
N CYS A 196 -2.39 9.24 -11.13
CA CYS A 196 -1.63 8.68 -10.00
C CYS A 196 -2.52 8.32 -8.80
N ARG A 197 -3.64 9.02 -8.66
CA ARG A 197 -4.63 8.75 -7.62
C ARG A 197 -5.25 7.36 -7.84
N GLU A 198 -5.75 7.10 -9.03
CA GLU A 198 -6.37 5.84 -9.42
C GLU A 198 -5.38 4.68 -9.30
N PHE A 199 -4.08 4.91 -9.57
CA PHE A 199 -3.04 3.89 -9.37
C PHE A 199 -2.97 3.41 -7.91
N GLY A 200 -3.06 4.32 -6.94
CA GLY A 200 -3.08 3.96 -5.52
C GLY A 200 -4.40 3.32 -5.11
N GLU A 201 -5.52 3.96 -5.44
CA GLU A 201 -6.86 3.54 -5.03
C GLU A 201 -7.27 2.17 -5.59
N ALA A 202 -6.85 1.83 -6.82
CA ALA A 202 -7.07 0.51 -7.42
C ALA A 202 -6.47 -0.61 -6.56
N LEU A 203 -5.22 -0.45 -6.13
CA LEU A 203 -4.54 -1.44 -5.28
C LEU A 203 -5.22 -1.56 -3.92
N GLN A 204 -5.67 -0.46 -3.35
CA GLN A 204 -6.37 -0.45 -2.06
C GLN A 204 -7.74 -1.12 -2.16
N THR A 205 -8.50 -0.86 -3.22
CA THR A 205 -9.80 -1.53 -3.44
C THR A 205 -9.63 -3.05 -3.50
N VAL A 206 -8.60 -3.55 -4.18
CA VAL A 206 -8.31 -4.99 -4.21
C VAL A 206 -7.91 -5.52 -2.82
N ASN A 207 -7.14 -4.75 -2.03
CA ASN A 207 -6.79 -5.12 -0.67
C ASN A 207 -8.03 -5.24 0.23
N ILE A 208 -8.89 -4.21 0.22
CA ILE A 208 -10.17 -4.23 0.96
C ILE A 208 -11.00 -5.46 0.57
N LEU A 209 -11.16 -5.73 -0.73
CA LEU A 209 -11.98 -6.85 -1.19
C LEU A 209 -11.45 -8.22 -0.78
N LYS A 210 -10.12 -8.40 -0.76
CA LYS A 210 -9.54 -9.71 -0.38
C LYS A 210 -9.53 -9.94 1.12
N ASP A 211 -9.53 -8.87 1.93
CA ASP A 211 -9.35 -8.93 3.38
C ASP A 211 -10.66 -8.63 4.16
N ILE A 212 -11.84 -8.52 3.51
CA ILE A 212 -13.15 -8.19 4.12
C ILE A 212 -13.39 -8.93 5.44
N ALA A 213 -13.22 -10.25 5.46
CA ALA A 213 -13.46 -11.04 6.67
C ALA A 213 -12.39 -10.76 7.73
N TRP A 214 -11.14 -10.62 7.33
CA TRP A 214 -10.04 -10.34 8.23
C TRP A 214 -10.19 -8.97 8.92
N ASP A 215 -10.49 -7.93 8.15
CA ASP A 215 -10.63 -6.56 8.66
C ASP A 215 -11.82 -6.48 9.62
N ALA A 216 -12.95 -7.15 9.28
CA ALA A 216 -14.12 -7.20 10.15
C ALA A 216 -13.87 -7.93 11.48
N GLU A 217 -13.10 -9.03 11.47
CA GLU A 217 -12.88 -9.90 12.61
C GLU A 217 -11.71 -9.46 13.51
N HIS A 218 -10.67 -8.82 12.98
CA HIS A 218 -9.44 -8.52 13.70
C HIS A 218 -9.16 -7.03 13.88
N GLU A 219 -9.62 -6.19 12.95
CA GLU A 219 -9.39 -4.75 12.96
C GLU A 219 -10.66 -3.97 13.30
N ASN A 220 -11.78 -4.69 13.46
CA ASN A 220 -13.10 -4.10 13.67
C ASN A 220 -13.46 -3.04 12.62
N ALA A 221 -13.09 -3.29 11.36
CA ALA A 221 -13.26 -2.39 10.23
C ALA A 221 -14.08 -3.03 9.10
N ILE A 222 -15.08 -2.30 8.60
CA ILE A 222 -15.86 -2.69 7.41
C ILE A 222 -15.88 -1.50 6.46
N TYR A 223 -15.20 -1.66 5.33
CA TYR A 223 -15.06 -0.62 4.32
C TYR A 223 -16.15 -0.68 3.25
N ILE A 224 -16.91 -1.77 3.15
CA ILE A 224 -18.02 -1.89 2.19
C ILE A 224 -19.15 -0.98 2.64
N PRO A 225 -19.62 -0.04 1.80
CA PRO A 225 -20.61 0.95 2.18
C PRO A 225 -21.93 0.35 2.69
N GLY A 226 -22.35 0.78 3.88
CA GLY A 226 -23.60 0.37 4.49
C GLY A 226 -24.82 0.66 3.63
N GLN A 227 -24.82 1.78 2.91
CA GLN A 227 -25.87 2.13 1.95
C GLN A 227 -25.99 1.07 0.83
N ALA A 228 -24.89 0.58 0.29
CA ALA A 228 -24.89 -0.46 -0.74
C ALA A 228 -25.39 -1.80 -0.21
N LEU A 229 -24.99 -2.17 1.02
CA LEU A 229 -25.49 -3.38 1.69
C LEU A 229 -27.00 -3.32 1.93
N ARG A 230 -27.51 -2.18 2.46
CA ARG A 230 -28.94 -2.01 2.70
C ARG A 230 -29.79 -2.03 1.41
N ALA A 231 -29.27 -1.53 0.31
CA ALA A 231 -29.91 -1.60 -1.00
C ALA A 231 -30.16 -3.06 -1.46
N GLN A 232 -29.36 -4.02 -0.94
CA GLN A 232 -29.50 -5.46 -1.19
C GLN A 232 -30.15 -6.18 0.00
N GLY A 233 -30.74 -5.47 0.97
CA GLY A 233 -31.40 -6.04 2.14
C GLY A 233 -30.44 -6.61 3.19
N SER A 234 -29.18 -6.18 3.23
CA SER A 234 -28.16 -6.58 4.19
C SER A 234 -27.68 -5.40 5.05
N SER A 235 -26.70 -5.61 5.91
CA SER A 235 -26.06 -4.58 6.73
C SER A 235 -24.61 -4.95 7.05
N HIS A 236 -23.88 -4.05 7.73
CA HIS A 236 -22.51 -4.34 8.19
C HIS A 236 -22.48 -5.55 9.14
N GLU A 237 -23.44 -5.68 10.04
CA GLU A 237 -23.55 -6.80 11.01
C GLU A 237 -23.83 -8.14 10.32
N LEU A 238 -24.43 -8.10 9.13
CA LEU A 238 -24.81 -9.26 8.33
C LEU A 238 -23.81 -9.60 7.21
N LEU A 239 -22.72 -8.84 7.10
CA LEU A 239 -21.75 -8.97 5.99
C LEU A 239 -21.15 -10.37 5.88
N LEU A 240 -20.83 -11.01 7.00
CA LEU A 240 -20.27 -12.38 7.03
C LEU A 240 -21.33 -13.47 7.29
N SER A 241 -22.61 -13.10 7.37
CA SER A 241 -23.69 -14.05 7.62
C SER A 241 -23.96 -14.93 6.40
N ALA A 242 -23.98 -16.26 6.60
CA ALA A 242 -24.28 -17.23 5.56
C ALA A 242 -25.67 -17.01 4.91
N ALA A 243 -26.65 -16.55 5.70
CA ALA A 243 -28.02 -16.27 5.23
C ALA A 243 -28.07 -15.10 4.22
N TYR A 244 -27.14 -14.15 4.33
CA TYR A 244 -27.09 -12.95 3.47
C TYR A 244 -25.99 -13.01 2.39
N GLN A 245 -25.30 -14.15 2.27
CA GLN A 245 -24.14 -14.30 1.38
C GLN A 245 -24.46 -13.93 -0.08
N ARG A 246 -25.68 -14.23 -0.56
CA ARG A 246 -26.11 -13.89 -1.94
C ARG A 246 -26.24 -12.37 -2.11
N ALA A 247 -26.88 -11.70 -1.17
CA ALA A 247 -27.07 -10.24 -1.17
C ALA A 247 -25.71 -9.53 -1.06
N ASN A 248 -24.87 -9.95 -0.11
CA ASN A 248 -23.54 -9.38 0.09
C ASN A 248 -22.64 -9.59 -1.14
N HIS A 249 -22.71 -10.78 -1.76
CA HIS A 249 -21.94 -11.04 -2.99
C HIS A 249 -22.37 -10.13 -4.16
N ALA A 250 -23.64 -9.77 -4.28
CA ALA A 250 -24.11 -8.83 -5.30
C ALA A 250 -23.45 -7.45 -5.11
N VAL A 251 -23.38 -6.95 -3.86
CA VAL A 251 -22.66 -5.69 -3.55
C VAL A 251 -21.17 -5.82 -3.88
N ILE A 252 -20.52 -6.93 -3.50
CA ILE A 252 -19.09 -7.13 -3.79
C ILE A 252 -18.83 -7.19 -5.30
N ALA A 253 -19.74 -7.72 -6.10
CA ALA A 253 -19.59 -7.72 -7.56
C ALA A 253 -19.48 -6.30 -8.16
N ASP A 254 -20.21 -5.33 -7.61
CA ASP A 254 -20.11 -3.93 -8.03
C ASP A 254 -18.74 -3.32 -7.68
N PHE A 255 -18.21 -3.67 -6.51
CA PHE A 255 -16.86 -3.23 -6.10
C PHE A 255 -15.74 -3.94 -6.87
N ILE A 256 -15.93 -5.19 -7.26
CA ILE A 256 -15.02 -5.90 -8.18
C ILE A 256 -15.02 -5.19 -9.54
N ALA A 257 -16.17 -4.78 -10.05
CA ALA A 257 -16.26 -4.04 -11.31
C ALA A 257 -15.62 -2.63 -11.19
N LEU A 258 -15.76 -1.97 -10.04
CA LEU A 258 -15.03 -0.72 -9.75
C LEU A 258 -13.52 -0.96 -9.76
N ALA A 259 -13.03 -1.94 -9.01
CA ALA A 259 -11.61 -2.29 -8.95
C ALA A 259 -11.03 -2.63 -10.33
N SER A 260 -11.78 -3.33 -11.18
CA SER A 260 -11.35 -3.67 -12.54
C SER A 260 -11.09 -2.42 -13.38
N ARG A 261 -12.01 -1.44 -13.35
CA ARG A 261 -11.84 -0.17 -14.08
C ARG A 261 -10.65 0.64 -13.55
N ASP A 262 -10.51 0.71 -12.23
CA ASP A 262 -9.42 1.45 -11.60
C ASP A 262 -8.05 0.79 -11.88
N LEU A 263 -8.00 -0.55 -11.96
CA LEU A 263 -6.80 -1.28 -12.36
C LEU A 263 -6.42 -1.06 -13.84
N ASP A 264 -7.39 -0.87 -14.73
CA ASP A 264 -7.12 -0.51 -16.12
C ASP A 264 -6.48 0.88 -16.20
N GLU A 265 -6.97 1.86 -15.43
CA GLU A 265 -6.34 3.20 -15.33
C GLU A 265 -4.95 3.14 -14.68
N ALA A 266 -4.76 2.27 -13.67
CA ALA A 266 -3.47 2.03 -13.06
C ALA A 266 -2.46 1.39 -14.05
N LEU A 267 -2.93 0.55 -14.97
CA LEU A 267 -2.12 0.05 -16.08
C LEU A 267 -1.70 1.19 -17.01
N GLU A 268 -2.62 2.07 -17.41
CA GLU A 268 -2.31 3.23 -18.25
C GLU A 268 -1.31 4.19 -17.56
N TYR A 269 -1.44 4.40 -16.25
CA TYR A 269 -0.42 5.11 -15.47
C TYR A 269 0.96 4.45 -15.66
N THR A 270 1.04 3.14 -15.44
CA THR A 270 2.30 2.38 -15.57
C THR A 270 2.87 2.44 -16.98
N LEU A 271 2.03 2.37 -18.01
CA LEU A 271 2.43 2.45 -19.42
C LEU A 271 2.85 3.86 -19.85
N THR A 272 2.38 4.89 -19.16
CA THR A 272 2.80 6.30 -19.36
C THR A 272 4.23 6.54 -18.86
N ILE A 273 4.71 5.73 -17.88
CA ILE A 273 6.10 5.79 -17.42
C ILE A 273 7.05 5.44 -18.58
N PRO A 274 8.09 6.25 -18.87
CA PRO A 274 9.00 6.01 -19.97
C PRO A 274 9.65 4.62 -19.93
N ARG A 275 9.75 3.97 -21.07
CA ARG A 275 10.38 2.63 -21.21
C ARG A 275 11.82 2.58 -20.68
N ARG A 276 12.51 3.72 -20.60
CA ARG A 276 13.88 3.84 -20.06
C ARG A 276 13.91 3.90 -18.52
N ALA A 277 12.78 4.17 -17.88
CA ALA A 277 12.66 4.21 -16.43
C ALA A 277 12.34 2.81 -15.86
N LEU A 278 13.21 1.84 -16.16
CA LEU A 278 12.98 0.40 -15.94
C LEU A 278 12.60 0.08 -14.50
N ALA A 279 13.38 0.56 -13.53
CA ALA A 279 13.16 0.29 -12.12
C ALA A 279 11.78 0.79 -11.65
N ILE A 280 11.36 1.99 -12.10
CA ILE A 280 10.05 2.57 -11.78
C ILE A 280 8.94 1.73 -12.41
N ARG A 281 9.11 1.29 -13.66
CA ARG A 281 8.13 0.43 -14.34
C ARG A 281 7.97 -0.92 -13.64
N VAL A 282 9.07 -1.55 -13.20
CA VAL A 282 9.01 -2.79 -12.42
C VAL A 282 8.31 -2.57 -11.09
N PHE A 283 8.64 -1.48 -10.39
CA PHE A 283 7.98 -1.12 -9.14
C PHE A 283 6.46 -1.01 -9.29
N CYS A 284 5.98 -0.39 -10.37
CA CYS A 284 4.54 -0.20 -10.59
C CYS A 284 3.85 -1.45 -11.12
N ILE A 285 4.48 -2.20 -12.04
CA ILE A 285 3.80 -3.34 -12.70
C ILE A 285 3.64 -4.55 -11.78
N LEU A 286 4.58 -4.82 -10.86
CA LEU A 286 4.50 -6.01 -10.01
C LEU A 286 3.27 -6.01 -9.07
N PRO A 287 3.01 -4.96 -8.27
CA PRO A 287 1.78 -4.91 -7.46
C PRO A 287 0.52 -4.97 -8.32
N LEU A 288 0.55 -4.35 -9.50
CA LEU A 288 -0.58 -4.34 -10.42
C LEU A 288 -0.90 -5.74 -10.96
N LEU A 289 0.11 -6.53 -11.34
CA LEU A 289 -0.06 -7.92 -11.77
C LEU A 289 -0.65 -8.78 -10.64
N PHE A 290 -0.17 -8.60 -9.41
CA PHE A 290 -0.73 -9.31 -8.25
C PHE A 290 -2.17 -8.88 -7.96
N ALA A 291 -2.50 -7.60 -8.15
CA ALA A 291 -3.86 -7.10 -7.97
C ALA A 291 -4.82 -7.68 -9.02
N HIS A 292 -4.43 -7.73 -10.30
CA HIS A 292 -5.23 -8.37 -11.36
C HIS A 292 -5.45 -9.86 -11.09
N ALA A 293 -4.41 -10.59 -10.67
CA ALA A 293 -4.52 -12.01 -10.33
C ALA A 293 -5.46 -12.22 -9.14
N THR A 294 -5.33 -11.37 -8.10
CA THR A 294 -6.20 -11.43 -6.92
C THR A 294 -7.65 -11.11 -7.28
N LEU A 295 -7.89 -10.08 -8.10
CA LEU A 295 -9.23 -9.69 -8.52
C LEU A 295 -9.91 -10.80 -9.33
N ARG A 296 -9.18 -11.47 -10.25
CA ARG A 296 -9.67 -12.66 -10.97
C ARG A 296 -10.12 -13.76 -9.99
N ASP A 297 -9.31 -14.05 -8.97
CA ASP A 297 -9.63 -15.10 -7.99
C ASP A 297 -10.80 -14.68 -7.09
N LEU A 298 -10.95 -13.39 -6.79
CA LEU A 298 -12.11 -12.83 -6.08
C LEU A 298 -13.42 -12.98 -6.87
N MET A 299 -13.37 -12.80 -8.20
CA MET A 299 -14.54 -13.02 -9.08
C MET A 299 -15.03 -14.47 -9.03
N ALA A 300 -14.10 -15.43 -8.91
CA ALA A 300 -14.41 -16.86 -8.88
C ALA A 300 -14.76 -17.40 -7.47
N SER A 301 -14.54 -16.61 -6.41
CA SER A 301 -14.63 -17.08 -5.02
C SER A 301 -15.65 -16.28 -4.22
N ARG A 302 -16.21 -16.94 -3.18
CA ARG A 302 -17.00 -16.29 -2.12
C ARG A 302 -16.31 -16.40 -0.75
N ALA A 303 -15.05 -16.81 -0.74
CA ALA A 303 -14.33 -17.05 0.52
C ALA A 303 -14.19 -15.77 1.35
N MET A 304 -14.03 -14.57 0.69
CA MET A 304 -13.89 -13.28 1.35
C MET A 304 -15.11 -12.85 2.19
N LEU A 305 -16.27 -13.51 2.00
CA LEU A 305 -17.51 -13.27 2.75
C LEU A 305 -17.77 -14.38 3.80
N ARG A 306 -16.77 -15.17 4.15
CA ARG A 306 -16.86 -16.21 5.18
C ARG A 306 -15.88 -15.93 6.29
N SER A 307 -16.28 -16.15 7.53
CA SER A 307 -15.37 -16.06 8.68
C SER A 307 -14.08 -16.86 8.43
N GLY A 308 -12.93 -16.24 8.69
CA GLY A 308 -11.59 -16.78 8.42
C GLY A 308 -11.25 -16.97 6.94
N GLY A 309 -12.16 -16.65 6.01
CA GLY A 309 -11.98 -16.84 4.58
C GLY A 309 -10.97 -15.87 3.98
N ARG A 310 -10.13 -16.37 3.07
CA ARG A 310 -9.10 -15.60 2.37
C ARG A 310 -8.98 -15.99 0.91
N VAL A 311 -8.72 -15.01 0.06
CA VAL A 311 -8.39 -15.24 -1.35
C VAL A 311 -6.91 -14.92 -1.55
N LYS A 312 -6.15 -15.87 -2.06
CA LYS A 312 -4.70 -15.74 -2.29
C LYS A 312 -4.30 -16.38 -3.60
N ILE A 313 -3.54 -15.68 -4.39
CA ILE A 313 -2.86 -16.22 -5.58
C ILE A 313 -1.83 -17.29 -5.20
N SER A 314 -1.61 -18.26 -6.06
CA SER A 314 -0.67 -19.36 -5.82
C SER A 314 0.79 -18.87 -5.78
N ARG A 315 1.65 -19.59 -5.05
CA ARG A 315 3.10 -19.28 -5.04
C ARG A 315 3.72 -19.41 -6.42
N ALA A 316 3.30 -20.40 -7.21
CA ALA A 316 3.79 -20.61 -8.58
C ALA A 316 3.43 -19.41 -9.47
N GLU A 317 2.22 -18.88 -9.35
CA GLU A 317 1.82 -17.68 -10.09
C GLU A 317 2.61 -16.44 -9.65
N VAL A 318 2.81 -16.24 -8.35
CA VAL A 318 3.67 -15.15 -7.84
C VAL A 318 5.06 -15.21 -8.45
N GLN A 319 5.69 -16.39 -8.46
CA GLN A 319 7.03 -16.58 -9.04
C GLN A 319 7.05 -16.29 -10.55
N ALA A 320 6.04 -16.77 -11.30
CA ALA A 320 5.91 -16.49 -12.72
C ALA A 320 5.78 -15.00 -13.02
N LEU A 321 4.97 -14.28 -12.24
CA LEU A 321 4.76 -12.83 -12.40
C LEU A 321 6.01 -12.03 -12.00
N LEU A 322 6.74 -12.45 -10.96
CA LEU A 322 8.01 -11.84 -10.56
C LEU A 322 9.10 -11.97 -11.64
N LEU A 323 9.05 -13.00 -12.44
CA LEU A 323 9.96 -13.19 -13.58
C LEU A 323 9.49 -12.43 -14.82
N MET A 324 8.22 -12.59 -15.19
CA MET A 324 7.70 -12.06 -16.46
C MET A 324 7.48 -10.54 -16.45
N GLY A 325 7.07 -9.97 -15.32
CA GLY A 325 6.90 -8.52 -15.19
C GLY A 325 8.19 -7.74 -15.54
N PRO A 326 9.34 -8.03 -14.90
CA PRO A 326 10.62 -7.45 -15.28
C PRO A 326 11.07 -7.76 -16.71
N LEU A 327 10.87 -8.96 -17.21
CA LEU A 327 11.23 -9.30 -18.59
C LEU A 327 10.48 -8.46 -19.63
N LEU A 328 9.22 -8.14 -19.38
CA LEU A 328 8.36 -7.41 -20.31
C LEU A 328 8.31 -5.89 -20.03
N MET A 329 9.03 -5.38 -19.02
CA MET A 329 8.96 -3.98 -18.58
C MET A 329 9.29 -2.95 -19.66
N CYS A 330 10.08 -3.32 -20.69
CA CYS A 330 10.43 -2.45 -21.80
C CYS A 330 9.35 -2.35 -22.88
N SER A 331 8.32 -3.21 -22.84
CA SER A 331 7.29 -3.32 -23.88
C SER A 331 5.90 -3.02 -23.32
N ASN A 332 5.25 -1.95 -23.82
CA ASN A 332 3.86 -1.68 -23.47
C ASN A 332 2.92 -2.78 -23.97
N ALA A 333 3.15 -3.30 -25.18
CA ALA A 333 2.37 -4.42 -25.72
C ALA A 333 2.57 -5.69 -24.89
N GLY A 334 3.82 -5.98 -24.47
CA GLY A 334 4.15 -7.11 -23.61
C GLY A 334 3.45 -7.02 -22.24
N LEU A 335 3.44 -5.83 -21.61
CA LEU A 335 2.75 -5.66 -20.33
C LEU A 335 1.23 -5.78 -20.47
N ARG A 336 0.62 -5.21 -21.53
CA ARG A 336 -0.82 -5.40 -21.82
C ARG A 336 -1.16 -6.87 -22.04
N TRP A 337 -0.34 -7.57 -22.81
CA TRP A 337 -0.50 -9.02 -23.05
C TRP A 337 -0.44 -9.80 -21.73
N LEU A 338 0.54 -9.52 -20.87
CA LEU A 338 0.70 -10.20 -19.59
C LEU A 338 -0.51 -9.97 -18.69
N VAL A 339 -0.96 -8.71 -18.56
CA VAL A 339 -2.16 -8.36 -17.78
C VAL A 339 -3.39 -9.10 -18.33
N ALA A 340 -3.63 -9.08 -19.64
CA ALA A 340 -4.75 -9.80 -20.26
C ALA A 340 -4.70 -11.31 -19.97
N LYS A 341 -3.51 -11.93 -19.95
CA LYS A 341 -3.36 -13.35 -19.58
C LYS A 341 -3.69 -13.60 -18.12
N VAL A 342 -3.21 -12.73 -17.22
CA VAL A 342 -3.44 -12.84 -15.77
C VAL A 342 -4.93 -12.68 -15.43
N GLN A 343 -5.65 -11.81 -16.14
CA GLN A 343 -7.09 -11.60 -15.96
C GLN A 343 -7.94 -12.83 -16.32
N THR A 344 -7.47 -13.67 -17.24
CA THR A 344 -8.28 -14.80 -17.74
C THR A 344 -8.09 -16.09 -16.97
N LYS A 345 -6.86 -16.39 -16.52
CA LYS A 345 -6.52 -17.64 -15.81
C LYS A 345 -5.22 -17.48 -15.02
N PRO A 346 -4.96 -18.34 -14.01
CA PRO A 346 -3.69 -18.36 -13.30
C PRO A 346 -2.51 -18.45 -14.27
N PHE A 347 -1.58 -17.52 -14.14
CA PHE A 347 -0.40 -17.45 -15.00
C PHE A 347 0.75 -18.23 -14.37
N THR A 348 1.10 -19.36 -14.96
CA THR A 348 2.21 -20.21 -14.49
C THR A 348 3.19 -20.48 -15.64
N LEU A 349 4.47 -20.63 -15.29
CA LEU A 349 5.49 -21.10 -16.23
C LEU A 349 5.47 -22.61 -16.24
N GLY A 350 5.62 -23.22 -17.43
CA GLY A 350 5.78 -24.67 -17.55
C GLY A 350 6.96 -25.18 -16.71
N ALA A 351 6.91 -26.42 -16.25
CA ALA A 351 7.92 -27.02 -15.37
C ALA A 351 9.36 -26.91 -15.88
N GLU A 352 9.55 -26.85 -17.17
CA GLU A 352 10.87 -26.71 -17.81
C GLU A 352 11.54 -25.36 -17.61
N VAL A 353 10.75 -24.29 -17.45
CA VAL A 353 11.29 -22.93 -17.24
C VAL A 353 11.70 -22.70 -15.77
N LEU A 354 11.03 -23.38 -14.83
CA LEU A 354 11.35 -23.29 -13.40
C LEU A 354 12.62 -24.07 -13.03
N ALA A 355 12.96 -25.11 -13.78
CA ALA A 355 14.16 -25.91 -13.56
C ALA A 355 15.47 -25.24 -14.05
N ALA A 356 15.37 -24.16 -14.84
CA ALA A 356 16.51 -23.45 -15.44
C ALA A 356 17.03 -22.28 -14.56
N GLN A 357 16.56 -22.12 -13.33
CA GLN A 357 17.12 -21.10 -12.41
C GLN A 357 18.36 -21.67 -11.71
N PRO A 358 19.54 -21.03 -11.85
CA PRO A 358 20.70 -21.38 -11.01
C PRO A 358 20.37 -21.00 -9.55
N GLY A 359 20.63 -21.94 -8.63
CA GLY A 359 20.43 -21.81 -7.18
C GLY A 359 21.24 -20.71 -6.53
#